data_53fffd480ed34921c78821504b852b9d
#
_entry.id   53fffd480ed34921c78821504b852b9d
#
_cell.length_a   1.000
_cell.length_b   1.000
_cell.length_c   1.000
_cell.angle_alpha   90.00
_cell.angle_beta   90.00
_cell.angle_gamma   90.00
#
_symmetry.space_group_name_H-M   'P 1'
#
loop_
_entity.id
_entity.type
_entity.pdbx_description
1 polymer ?
#
loop_
_entity_poly.entity_id
_entity_poly.type
_entity_poly.pdbx_seq_one_letter_code
_entity_poly.pdbx_strand_id
1 'polypeptide(L)'
;MSTSNAGNIVYNKLVNTVGVTNLVSTRIRPMRAADTDVYPYIIYESISKPSLQSKEGNTGWYKMRFQLSMLATSLSSVQAIADAVRTSMDGASGVIAGFTVQRITFEDERDIFNDNSAVDGVYMLQQDYYITIQL
;
A
#
# COMPACT_ATOMS: atom_id res chain seq x y z
N MET A 1 -14.15 5.20 -13.95
CA MET A 1 -13.37 4.79 -12.77
C MET A 1 -13.83 5.60 -11.56
N SER A 2 -13.76 5.03 -10.40
CA SER A 2 -14.19 5.70 -9.18
C SER A 2 -13.14 5.53 -8.08
N THR A 3 -13.20 6.36 -7.04
CA THR A 3 -12.33 6.22 -5.88
C THR A 3 -12.54 4.90 -5.14
N SER A 4 -13.72 4.27 -5.32
CA SER A 4 -14.03 3.00 -4.63
C SER A 4 -13.10 1.87 -4.99
N ASN A 5 -12.57 1.85 -6.23
CA ASN A 5 -11.64 0.82 -6.66
C ASN A 5 -10.21 1.35 -6.83
N ALA A 6 -9.90 2.48 -6.22
CA ALA A 6 -8.56 3.08 -6.31
C ALA A 6 -7.47 2.24 -5.66
N GLY A 7 -7.82 1.29 -4.78
CA GLY A 7 -6.85 0.33 -4.24
C GLY A 7 -6.15 -0.49 -5.30
N ASN A 8 -6.74 -0.61 -6.49
CA ASN A 8 -6.08 -1.27 -7.62
C ASN A 8 -4.77 -0.60 -8.02
N ILE A 9 -4.60 0.68 -7.72
CA ILE A 9 -3.34 1.40 -7.95
C ILE A 9 -2.22 0.74 -7.13
N VAL A 10 -2.48 0.49 -5.85
CA VAL A 10 -1.51 -0.13 -4.94
C VAL A 10 -1.19 -1.55 -5.40
N TYR A 11 -2.21 -2.36 -5.63
CA TYR A 11 -2.03 -3.74 -6.06
C TYR A 11 -1.24 -3.82 -7.37
N ASN A 12 -1.66 -3.05 -8.37
CA ASN A 12 -1.04 -3.06 -9.70
C ASN A 12 0.42 -2.62 -9.62
N LYS A 13 0.71 -1.57 -8.85
CA LYS A 13 2.08 -1.06 -8.70
C LYS A 13 2.99 -2.10 -8.04
N LEU A 14 2.52 -2.73 -6.98
CA LEU A 14 3.34 -3.70 -6.22
C LEU A 14 3.50 -5.02 -6.95
N VAL A 15 2.44 -5.55 -7.55
CA VAL A 15 2.51 -6.85 -8.25
C VAL A 15 3.39 -6.78 -9.51
N ASN A 16 3.57 -5.60 -10.07
CA ASN A 16 4.44 -5.37 -11.22
C ASN A 16 5.86 -4.96 -10.84
N THR A 17 6.20 -4.94 -9.55
CA THR A 17 7.53 -4.62 -9.07
C THR A 17 8.24 -5.90 -8.63
N VAL A 18 9.25 -6.32 -9.39
CA VAL A 18 9.99 -7.57 -9.16
C VAL A 18 10.61 -7.60 -7.76
N GLY A 19 11.15 -6.47 -7.29
CA GLY A 19 11.73 -6.39 -5.95
C GLY A 19 10.74 -6.68 -4.83
N VAL A 20 9.45 -6.45 -5.05
CA VAL A 20 8.38 -6.76 -4.10
C VAL A 20 7.94 -8.22 -4.27
N THR A 21 7.66 -8.65 -5.50
CA THR A 21 7.16 -10.00 -5.76
C THR A 21 8.20 -11.09 -5.44
N ASN A 22 9.48 -10.78 -5.49
CA ASN A 22 10.53 -11.70 -5.04
C ASN A 22 10.43 -12.01 -3.55
N LEU A 23 9.82 -11.13 -2.76
CA LEU A 23 9.73 -11.27 -1.31
C LEU A 23 8.37 -11.80 -0.86
N VAL A 24 7.28 -11.37 -1.49
CA VAL A 24 5.92 -11.71 -1.05
C VAL A 24 5.12 -12.49 -2.10
N SER A 25 5.72 -12.77 -3.27
CA SER A 25 4.99 -13.33 -4.41
C SER A 25 3.78 -12.44 -4.75
N THR A 26 2.60 -13.02 -4.89
CA THR A 26 1.37 -12.26 -5.16
C THR A 26 0.51 -12.09 -3.90
N ARG A 27 1.08 -12.31 -2.72
CA ARG A 27 0.36 -12.17 -1.45
C ARG A 27 0.25 -10.69 -1.05
N ILE A 28 -0.50 -9.96 -1.84
CA ILE A 28 -0.79 -8.53 -1.68
C ILE A 28 -2.31 -8.42 -1.68
N ARG A 29 -2.92 -8.15 -0.52
CA ARG A 29 -4.36 -8.28 -0.33
C ARG A 29 -4.99 -6.99 0.17
N PRO A 30 -6.21 -6.68 -0.28
CA PRO A 30 -6.95 -5.57 0.27
C PRO A 30 -7.58 -5.95 1.61
N MET A 31 -7.40 -5.12 2.61
CA MET A 31 -8.05 -5.14 3.92
C MET A 31 -7.66 -6.30 4.83
N ARG A 32 -7.58 -7.53 4.34
CA ARG A 32 -7.21 -8.69 5.16
C ARG A 32 -6.50 -9.75 4.31
N ALA A 33 -5.65 -10.55 4.95
CA ALA A 33 -5.02 -11.68 4.30
C ALA A 33 -6.05 -12.77 3.95
N ALA A 34 -5.78 -13.52 2.88
CA ALA A 34 -6.56 -14.70 2.57
C ALA A 34 -6.25 -15.81 3.60
N ASP A 35 -7.22 -16.69 3.87
CA ASP A 35 -7.05 -17.77 4.86
C ASP A 35 -5.88 -18.70 4.52
N THR A 36 -5.53 -18.80 3.24
CA THR A 36 -4.42 -19.63 2.76
C THR A 36 -3.09 -18.89 2.68
N ASP A 37 -3.06 -17.57 2.95
CA ASP A 37 -1.84 -16.80 2.87
C ASP A 37 -0.86 -17.21 3.97
N VAL A 38 0.42 -17.32 3.57
CA VAL A 38 1.51 -17.58 4.49
C VAL A 38 2.41 -16.33 4.57
N TYR A 39 3.14 -16.18 5.68
CA TYR A 39 4.09 -15.07 5.79
C TYR A 39 5.24 -15.26 4.79
N PRO A 40 5.83 -14.18 4.26
CA PRO A 40 5.39 -12.78 4.43
C PRO A 40 4.28 -12.39 3.46
N TYR A 41 3.52 -11.35 3.81
CA TYR A 41 2.51 -10.80 2.91
C TYR A 41 2.30 -9.30 3.19
N ILE A 42 1.57 -8.65 2.28
CA ILE A 42 1.26 -7.22 2.38
C ILE A 42 -0.26 -7.06 2.38
N ILE A 43 -0.77 -6.22 3.27
CA ILE A 43 -2.18 -5.83 3.31
C ILE A 43 -2.24 -4.32 3.06
N TYR A 44 -3.15 -3.89 2.20
CA TYR A 44 -3.38 -2.47 1.97
C TYR A 44 -4.83 -2.11 2.22
N GLU A 45 -5.05 -0.90 2.71
CA GLU A 45 -6.39 -0.37 2.91
C GLU A 45 -6.40 1.14 2.71
N SER A 46 -7.54 1.66 2.28
CA SER A 46 -7.71 3.11 2.18
C SER A 46 -8.16 3.65 3.54
N ILE A 47 -7.48 4.70 3.99
CA ILE A 47 -7.84 5.39 5.22
C ILE A 47 -8.83 6.51 4.93
N SER A 48 -8.60 7.26 3.85
CA SER A 48 -9.49 8.35 3.44
C SER A 48 -9.30 8.66 1.96
N LYS A 49 -10.36 9.18 1.34
CA LYS A 49 -10.37 9.51 -0.09
C LYS A 49 -11.07 10.86 -0.34
N PRO A 50 -10.64 11.95 0.31
CA PRO A 50 -11.31 13.24 0.14
C PRO A 50 -11.05 13.81 -1.25
N SER A 51 -12.07 14.49 -1.79
CA SER A 51 -11.90 15.28 -3.00
C SER A 51 -11.25 16.63 -2.65
N LEU A 52 -10.45 17.15 -3.58
CA LEU A 52 -9.90 18.48 -3.48
C LEU A 52 -10.91 19.46 -4.06
N GLN A 53 -11.31 20.44 -3.26
CA GLN A 53 -12.31 21.42 -3.64
C GLN A 53 -11.67 22.76 -3.97
N SER A 54 -12.26 23.50 -4.90
CA SER A 54 -11.95 24.89 -5.17
C SER A 54 -13.17 25.74 -4.88
N LYS A 55 -13.04 27.06 -5.00
CA LYS A 55 -14.18 27.96 -4.87
C LYS A 55 -15.29 27.70 -5.88
N GLU A 56 -14.96 27.06 -6.99
CA GLU A 56 -15.88 26.76 -8.08
C GLU A 56 -16.43 25.34 -8.01
N GLY A 57 -16.10 24.58 -6.94
CA GLY A 57 -16.61 23.24 -6.73
C GLY A 57 -15.52 22.15 -6.82
N ASN A 58 -15.94 20.94 -7.17
CA ASN A 58 -15.04 19.79 -7.24
C ASN A 58 -14.08 19.92 -8.42
N THR A 59 -12.78 19.79 -8.16
CA THR A 59 -11.74 19.90 -9.19
C THR A 59 -11.50 18.61 -9.96
N GLY A 60 -12.10 17.49 -9.55
CA GLY A 60 -11.79 16.16 -10.09
C GLY A 60 -10.51 15.54 -9.53
N TRP A 61 -9.83 16.23 -8.64
CA TRP A 61 -8.63 15.73 -7.96
C TRP A 61 -8.99 15.14 -6.60
N TYR A 62 -8.31 14.03 -6.25
CA TYR A 62 -8.48 13.34 -4.98
C TYR A 62 -7.12 13.05 -4.39
N LYS A 63 -6.94 13.42 -3.11
CA LYS A 63 -5.74 13.08 -2.36
C LYS A 63 -6.10 11.99 -1.36
N MET A 64 -5.80 10.75 -1.72
CA MET A 64 -6.18 9.59 -0.94
C MET A 64 -5.05 9.18 0.00
N ARG A 65 -5.41 8.69 1.17
CA ARG A 65 -4.45 8.12 2.12
C ARG A 65 -4.63 6.61 2.16
N PHE A 66 -3.56 5.89 1.89
CA PHE A 66 -3.51 4.43 1.96
C PHE A 66 -2.51 3.99 3.01
N GLN A 67 -2.87 2.93 3.72
CA GLN A 67 -1.99 2.29 4.68
C GLN A 67 -1.62 0.91 4.15
N LEU A 68 -0.33 0.62 4.11
CA LEU A 68 0.21 -0.67 3.73
C LEU A 68 0.84 -1.31 4.96
N SER A 69 0.45 -2.55 5.24
CA SER A 69 0.98 -3.31 6.37
C SER A 69 1.77 -4.50 5.81
N MET A 70 3.06 -4.56 6.13
CA MET A 70 3.93 -5.66 5.76
C MET A 70 4.10 -6.55 6.99
N LEU A 71 3.83 -7.85 6.85
CA LEU A 71 3.87 -8.81 7.94
C LEU A 71 4.85 -9.94 7.61
N ALA A 72 5.72 -10.26 8.57
CA ALA A 72 6.71 -11.33 8.42
C ALA A 72 7.07 -11.91 9.78
N THR A 73 7.72 -13.08 9.77
CA THR A 73 8.14 -13.77 10.99
C THR A 73 9.54 -13.37 11.46
N SER A 74 10.23 -12.51 10.71
CA SER A 74 11.52 -11.95 11.13
C SER A 74 11.59 -10.46 10.83
N LEU A 75 12.36 -9.75 11.66
CA LEU A 75 12.52 -8.30 11.49
C LEU A 75 13.23 -7.97 10.18
N SER A 76 14.29 -8.72 9.84
CA SER A 76 15.04 -8.47 8.60
C SER A 76 14.16 -8.66 7.37
N SER A 77 13.27 -9.64 7.40
CA SER A 77 12.34 -9.90 6.29
C SER A 77 11.36 -8.73 6.11
N VAL A 78 10.73 -8.27 7.19
CA VAL A 78 9.76 -7.18 7.09
C VAL A 78 10.42 -5.86 6.68
N GLN A 79 11.65 -5.62 7.13
CA GLN A 79 12.40 -4.43 6.73
C GLN A 79 12.74 -4.45 5.23
N ALA A 80 13.14 -5.61 4.72
CA ALA A 80 13.43 -5.76 3.29
C ALA A 80 12.19 -5.49 2.43
N ILE A 81 11.04 -5.99 2.87
CA ILE A 81 9.77 -5.75 2.17
C ILE A 81 9.41 -4.26 2.22
N ALA A 82 9.54 -3.64 3.37
CA ALA A 82 9.24 -2.21 3.54
C ALA A 82 10.10 -1.34 2.62
N ASP A 83 11.39 -1.65 2.52
CA ASP A 83 12.30 -0.93 1.62
C ASP A 83 11.92 -1.11 0.16
N ALA A 84 11.58 -2.33 -0.25
CA ALA A 84 11.17 -2.62 -1.62
C ALA A 84 9.86 -1.91 -1.97
N VAL A 85 8.89 -1.91 -1.07
CA VAL A 85 7.62 -1.21 -1.24
C VAL A 85 7.84 0.29 -1.37
N ARG A 86 8.64 0.87 -0.50
CA ARG A 86 8.91 2.31 -0.53
C ARG A 86 9.62 2.71 -1.81
N THR A 87 10.59 1.93 -2.27
CA THR A 87 11.29 2.18 -3.53
C THR A 87 10.32 2.16 -4.71
N SER A 88 9.33 1.25 -4.69
CA SER A 88 8.33 1.15 -5.74
C SER A 88 7.31 2.30 -5.70
N MET A 89 6.83 2.63 -4.51
CA MET A 89 5.67 3.52 -4.34
C MET A 89 6.05 4.99 -4.30
N ASP A 90 7.07 5.35 -3.53
CA ASP A 90 7.39 6.76 -3.30
C ASP A 90 7.86 7.44 -4.58
N GLY A 91 7.21 8.55 -4.92
CA GLY A 91 7.51 9.32 -6.12
C GLY A 91 6.91 8.78 -7.41
N ALA A 92 6.15 7.68 -7.37
CA ALA A 92 5.53 7.13 -8.56
C ALA A 92 4.45 8.05 -9.13
N SER A 93 4.29 8.03 -10.45
CA SER A 93 3.29 8.83 -11.17
C SER A 93 2.97 8.16 -12.50
N GLY A 94 2.00 8.71 -13.23
CA GLY A 94 1.60 8.22 -14.53
C GLY A 94 0.27 7.47 -14.47
N VAL A 95 -0.02 6.71 -15.52
CA VAL A 95 -1.25 5.90 -15.56
C VAL A 95 -0.97 4.57 -14.89
N ILE A 96 -1.65 4.31 -13.77
CA ILE A 96 -1.51 3.06 -13.01
C ILE A 96 -2.92 2.49 -12.81
N ALA A 97 -3.12 1.23 -13.21
CA ALA A 97 -4.43 0.57 -13.17
C ALA A 97 -5.54 1.37 -13.82
N GLY A 98 -5.21 2.15 -14.86
CA GLY A 98 -6.14 3.02 -15.57
C GLY A 98 -6.38 4.37 -14.91
N PHE A 99 -5.85 4.62 -13.72
CA PHE A 99 -5.97 5.92 -13.04
C PHE A 99 -4.84 6.85 -13.44
N THR A 100 -5.17 8.13 -13.59
CA THR A 100 -4.16 9.17 -13.77
C THR A 100 -3.63 9.57 -12.41
N VAL A 101 -2.46 9.03 -12.07
CA VAL A 101 -1.80 9.28 -10.78
C VAL A 101 -0.82 10.44 -10.94
N GLN A 102 -1.08 11.53 -10.23
CA GLN A 102 -0.18 12.67 -10.25
C GLN A 102 1.09 12.35 -9.48
N ARG A 103 0.94 11.78 -8.28
CA ARG A 103 2.08 11.43 -7.43
C ARG A 103 1.65 10.50 -6.30
N ILE A 104 2.55 9.61 -5.92
CA ILE A 104 2.48 8.84 -4.68
C ILE A 104 3.56 9.36 -3.77
N THR A 105 3.20 9.74 -2.55
CA THR A 105 4.13 10.32 -1.57
C THR A 105 4.13 9.48 -0.30
N PHE A 106 5.32 9.06 0.13
CA PHE A 106 5.49 8.41 1.43
C PHE A 106 5.21 9.43 2.54
N GLU A 107 4.43 9.01 3.54
CA GLU A 107 4.03 9.90 4.64
C GLU A 107 4.65 9.49 5.96
N ASP A 108 4.53 8.21 6.35
CA ASP A 108 4.94 7.76 7.68
C ASP A 108 5.18 6.26 7.71
N GLU A 109 5.93 5.80 8.71
CA GLU A 109 6.21 4.38 8.93
C GLU A 109 6.23 4.09 10.43
N ARG A 110 5.65 2.95 10.81
CA ARG A 110 5.58 2.50 12.21
C ARG A 110 5.98 1.03 12.30
N ASP A 111 6.70 0.70 13.38
CA ASP A 111 7.06 -0.68 13.72
C ASP A 111 6.07 -1.22 14.74
N ILE A 112 5.53 -2.42 14.49
CA ILE A 112 4.62 -3.08 15.41
C ILE A 112 5.05 -4.53 15.55
N PHE A 113 5.10 -5.03 16.79
CA PHE A 113 5.34 -6.44 17.05
C PHE A 113 4.15 -7.04 17.79
N ASN A 114 3.64 -8.16 17.28
CA ASN A 114 2.54 -8.89 17.88
C ASN A 114 3.05 -10.24 18.37
N ASP A 115 3.17 -10.40 19.67
CA ASP A 115 3.63 -11.64 20.32
C ASP A 115 2.48 -12.59 20.68
N ASN A 116 1.23 -12.20 20.42
CA ASN A 116 0.04 -13.01 20.69
C ASN A 116 -0.29 -14.01 19.59
N SER A 117 0.54 -14.08 18.54
CA SER A 117 0.30 -15.04 17.48
C SER A 117 0.67 -16.45 17.95
N ALA A 118 0.04 -17.47 17.35
CA ALA A 118 0.29 -18.88 17.66
C ALA A 118 1.68 -19.36 17.22
N VAL A 119 2.41 -18.55 16.49
CA VAL A 119 3.79 -18.79 16.05
C VAL A 119 4.67 -17.76 16.72
N ASP A 120 5.96 -17.92 16.74
CA ASP A 120 6.99 -17.18 17.49
C ASP A 120 6.93 -15.64 17.42
N GLY A 121 5.79 -15.07 17.08
CA GLY A 121 5.58 -13.64 16.95
C GLY A 121 5.56 -13.20 15.49
N VAL A 122 4.94 -12.05 15.27
CA VAL A 122 4.82 -11.46 13.92
C VAL A 122 5.31 -10.03 13.98
N TYR A 123 6.26 -9.72 13.11
CA TYR A 123 6.74 -8.35 12.92
C TYR A 123 5.90 -7.69 11.84
N MET A 124 5.44 -6.48 12.12
CA MET A 124 4.67 -5.69 11.18
C MET A 124 5.28 -4.31 11.04
N LEU A 125 5.44 -3.85 9.80
CA LEU A 125 5.72 -2.47 9.48
C LEU A 125 4.50 -1.91 8.77
N GLN A 126 4.04 -0.74 9.19
CA GLN A 126 2.96 -0.03 8.51
C GLN A 126 3.51 1.22 7.88
N GLN A 127 3.21 1.42 6.60
CA GLN A 127 3.58 2.62 5.86
C GLN A 127 2.31 3.31 5.39
N ASP A 128 2.28 4.63 5.52
CA ASP A 128 1.20 5.46 5.00
C ASP A 128 1.68 6.21 3.77
N TYR A 129 0.83 6.24 2.75
CA TYR A 129 1.11 6.94 1.50
C TYR A 129 -0.06 7.83 1.13
N TYR A 130 0.25 8.98 0.56
CA TYR A 130 -0.74 9.79 -0.13
C TYR A 130 -0.66 9.47 -1.62
N ILE A 131 -1.82 9.21 -2.22
CA ILE A 131 -1.95 9.01 -3.66
C ILE A 131 -2.89 10.07 -4.20
N THR A 132 -2.36 10.94 -5.07
CA THR A 132 -3.14 12.00 -5.69
C THR A 132 -3.51 11.59 -7.10
N ILE A 133 -4.80 11.53 -7.39
CA ILE A 133 -5.33 11.15 -8.69
C ILE A 133 -6.28 12.21 -9.22
N GLN A 134 -6.48 12.17 -10.54
CA GLN A 134 -7.51 12.94 -11.23
C GLN A 134 -8.52 11.98 -11.84
N LEU A 135 -9.80 12.28 -11.62
CA LEU A 135 -10.90 11.57 -12.24
C LEU A 135 -11.63 12.44 -13.24
#